data_fae4e524330511e2eaf64e2099931e92
#
_entry.id   fae4e524330511e2eaf64e2099931e92
#
_cell.length_a   1.000
_cell.length_b   1.000
_cell.length_c   1.000
_cell.angle_alpha   90.00
_cell.angle_beta   90.00
_cell.angle_gamma   90.00
#
_symmetry.space_group_name_H-M   'P 1'
#
loop_
_entity.id
_entity.type
_entity.pdbx_description
1 polymer ?
#
loop_
_entity_poly.entity_id
_entity_poly.type
_entity_poly.pdbx_seq_one_letter_code
_entity_poly.pdbx_strand_id
1 'polypeptide(L)'
;MIFRTTAVFALFTASASAFAPTSGSHMGSRTSTSLDMSAALIVQNKGGGHGELGYQLAKNLMNNDKITSITILQDDACKDEQEPFRSYASDLPDVKVIKAPISDGISAEEMQKLLEGATFEYVWDNASKNNEGSGKAVLDCAQSWNVKLLTYVSSAGMYTPAANGPFPMPETTPIKESAGQNLYDQAAVAAGLPLVSFRPQYIYGPKANKYDYLDWYFDRIVRGLPLPIPGDGTQMVSITNSEDVASILASPLNNEEAAVEQRFFNCGSDQLISYADLATRCAEAAGVECPELVYYDANLLGKGKFPFRPSNFYVAPDKVKEKLGWTGASHAIVEDLGPYFENYKARGGMDKQLSLVKDWEIVCGHMTPMYEKVSSIYEKYDPLVLN
;
A
#
# COMPACT_ATOMS: atom_id res chain seq x y z
N MET A 1 -49.79 27.14 -22.44
CA MET A 1 -50.11 25.95 -23.26
C MET A 1 -49.77 24.73 -22.41
N ILE A 2 -50.79 24.10 -21.86
CA ILE A 2 -50.71 23.06 -20.85
C ILE A 2 -50.88 21.73 -21.58
N PHE A 3 -49.92 20.82 -21.53
CA PHE A 3 -50.12 19.44 -21.96
C PHE A 3 -50.13 18.52 -20.73
N ARG A 4 -51.27 17.92 -20.48
CA ARG A 4 -51.48 16.80 -19.56
C ARG A 4 -51.18 15.50 -20.30
N THR A 5 -50.38 14.63 -19.71
CA THR A 5 -50.19 13.26 -20.19
C THR A 5 -50.81 12.28 -19.17
N THR A 6 -51.76 11.49 -19.66
CA THR A 6 -52.58 10.53 -18.92
C THR A 6 -51.81 9.22 -18.80
N ALA A 7 -51.71 8.64 -17.58
CA ALA A 7 -51.19 7.33 -17.34
C ALA A 7 -52.28 6.27 -17.49
N VAL A 8 -52.03 5.22 -18.26
CA VAL A 8 -52.89 4.05 -18.41
C VAL A 8 -52.37 2.94 -17.52
N PHE A 9 -53.19 2.53 -16.56
CA PHE A 9 -52.96 1.32 -15.76
C PHE A 9 -53.57 0.12 -16.47
N ALA A 10 -52.78 -0.93 -16.72
CA ALA A 10 -53.26 -2.23 -17.16
C ALA A 10 -53.30 -3.19 -15.96
N LEU A 11 -54.51 -3.61 -15.60
CA LEU A 11 -54.73 -4.72 -14.65
C LEU A 11 -54.56 -6.06 -15.38
N PHE A 12 -53.68 -6.90 -14.88
CA PHE A 12 -53.66 -8.32 -15.22
C PHE A 12 -54.29 -9.14 -14.10
N THR A 13 -55.35 -9.84 -14.39
CA THR A 13 -56.03 -10.83 -13.54
C THR A 13 -55.32 -12.17 -13.69
N ALA A 14 -54.84 -12.75 -12.61
CA ALA A 14 -54.28 -14.07 -12.55
C ALA A 14 -55.39 -15.12 -12.22
N SER A 15 -55.55 -16.10 -13.10
CA SER A 15 -56.41 -17.27 -12.87
C SER A 15 -55.63 -18.33 -12.10
N ALA A 16 -56.15 -18.76 -10.96
CA ALA A 16 -55.61 -19.84 -10.19
C ALA A 16 -56.19 -21.18 -10.69
N SER A 17 -55.33 -22.11 -11.08
CA SER A 17 -55.68 -23.51 -11.32
C SER A 17 -55.10 -24.36 -10.17
N ALA A 18 -56.00 -25.03 -9.43
CA ALA A 18 -55.63 -25.98 -8.40
C ALA A 18 -55.23 -27.31 -9.02
N PHE A 19 -54.04 -27.81 -8.67
CA PHE A 19 -53.65 -29.20 -8.89
C PHE A 19 -53.39 -29.90 -7.54
N ALA A 20 -53.98 -31.07 -7.40
CA ALA A 20 -53.85 -31.92 -6.21
C ALA A 20 -52.48 -32.61 -6.14
N PRO A 21 -51.98 -32.94 -4.94
CA PRO A 21 -50.65 -33.55 -4.77
C PRO A 21 -50.69 -35.06 -4.99
N THR A 22 -49.84 -35.55 -5.91
CA THR A 22 -49.46 -36.97 -5.97
C THR A 22 -48.26 -37.19 -5.06
N SER A 23 -48.41 -38.07 -4.07
CA SER A 23 -47.34 -38.55 -3.21
C SER A 23 -46.35 -39.41 -4.00
N GLY A 24 -45.14 -38.87 -4.23
CA GLY A 24 -44.00 -39.61 -4.73
C GLY A 24 -42.81 -39.31 -3.81
N SER A 25 -42.45 -40.27 -2.96
CA SER A 25 -41.24 -40.23 -2.14
C SER A 25 -39.99 -40.37 -3.04
N HIS A 26 -39.38 -39.26 -3.44
CA HIS A 26 -38.00 -39.27 -3.88
C HIS A 26 -37.16 -38.64 -2.77
N MET A 27 -36.39 -39.47 -2.08
CA MET A 27 -35.25 -39.11 -1.27
C MET A 27 -34.23 -38.44 -2.17
N GLY A 28 -34.41 -37.14 -2.42
CA GLY A 28 -33.40 -36.31 -3.02
C GLY A 28 -32.24 -36.16 -2.06
N SER A 29 -31.12 -36.77 -2.37
CA SER A 29 -29.83 -36.48 -1.80
C SER A 29 -29.66 -34.94 -1.76
N ARG A 30 -29.73 -34.36 -0.56
CA ARG A 30 -29.20 -33.02 -0.34
C ARG A 30 -27.71 -33.15 -0.58
N THR A 31 -27.26 -32.78 -1.78
CA THR A 31 -25.87 -32.33 -1.98
C THR A 31 -25.67 -31.19 -1.00
N SER A 32 -25.01 -31.47 0.13
CA SER A 32 -24.40 -30.45 0.92
C SER A 32 -23.43 -29.76 -0.04
N THR A 33 -23.76 -28.56 -0.51
CA THR A 33 -22.73 -27.63 -0.96
C THR A 33 -21.85 -27.41 0.25
N SER A 34 -20.74 -28.15 0.34
CA SER A 34 -19.64 -27.78 1.18
C SER A 34 -19.35 -26.35 0.77
N LEU A 35 -19.56 -25.40 1.66
CA LEU A 35 -18.90 -24.10 1.55
C LEU A 35 -17.42 -24.45 1.41
N ASP A 36 -16.87 -24.23 0.21
CA ASP A 36 -15.45 -24.42 -0.06
C ASP A 36 -14.71 -23.52 0.92
N MET A 37 -14.16 -24.14 1.97
CA MET A 37 -13.49 -23.42 3.05
C MET A 37 -12.16 -22.91 2.50
N SER A 38 -12.12 -21.61 2.16
CA SER A 38 -10.96 -21.00 1.52
C SER A 38 -10.00 -20.41 2.54
N ALA A 39 -8.81 -21.02 2.63
CA ALA A 39 -7.73 -20.57 3.51
C ALA A 39 -6.84 -19.54 2.82
N ALA A 40 -6.52 -18.46 3.54
CA ALA A 40 -5.66 -17.39 3.11
C ALA A 40 -4.32 -17.40 3.86
N LEU A 41 -3.22 -17.23 3.13
CA LEU A 41 -1.89 -17.01 3.68
C LEU A 41 -1.43 -15.59 3.34
N ILE A 42 -0.96 -14.84 4.34
CA ILE A 42 -0.25 -13.57 4.17
C ILE A 42 1.20 -13.79 4.59
N VAL A 43 2.14 -13.70 3.65
CA VAL A 43 3.57 -13.70 3.94
C VAL A 43 3.99 -12.26 4.20
N GLN A 44 4.34 -11.95 5.47
CA GLN A 44 4.50 -10.59 5.95
C GLN A 44 5.96 -10.30 6.32
N ASN A 45 6.47 -9.18 5.85
CA ASN A 45 7.82 -8.72 6.17
C ASN A 45 7.95 -8.18 7.62
N LYS A 46 9.19 -7.90 8.03
CA LYS A 46 9.54 -7.40 9.37
C LYS A 46 9.17 -5.94 9.65
N GLY A 47 8.49 -5.29 8.71
CA GLY A 47 8.18 -3.87 8.81
C GLY A 47 8.79 -3.06 7.68
N GLY A 48 9.00 -1.76 7.89
CA GLY A 48 9.38 -0.81 6.86
C GLY A 48 8.18 -0.28 6.09
N GLY A 49 8.33 0.06 4.80
CA GLY A 49 7.28 0.70 4.01
C GLY A 49 6.01 -0.13 3.84
N HIS A 50 6.10 -1.46 3.92
CA HIS A 50 4.97 -2.37 3.76
C HIS A 50 4.58 -3.08 5.07
N GLY A 51 5.14 -2.67 6.21
CA GLY A 51 4.95 -3.37 7.48
C GLY A 51 3.51 -3.44 7.96
N GLU A 52 2.74 -2.41 7.68
CA GLU A 52 1.33 -2.33 8.08
C GLU A 52 0.38 -3.06 7.11
N LEU A 53 0.79 -3.30 5.86
CA LEU A 53 -0.12 -3.83 4.84
C LEU A 53 -0.72 -5.19 5.20
N GLY A 54 0.09 -6.11 5.72
CA GLY A 54 -0.42 -7.42 6.11
C GLY A 54 -1.43 -7.34 7.25
N TYR A 55 -1.26 -6.42 8.20
CA TYR A 55 -2.21 -6.16 9.27
C TYR A 55 -3.54 -5.62 8.72
N GLN A 56 -3.51 -4.57 7.88
CA GLN A 56 -4.73 -4.00 7.30
C GLN A 56 -5.40 -4.97 6.32
N LEU A 57 -4.61 -5.74 5.58
CA LEU A 57 -5.13 -6.79 4.70
C LEU A 57 -5.85 -7.87 5.51
N ALA A 58 -5.26 -8.36 6.62
CA ALA A 58 -5.92 -9.34 7.48
C ALA A 58 -7.26 -8.84 8.01
N LYS A 59 -7.33 -7.58 8.47
CA LYS A 59 -8.60 -6.93 8.87
C LYS A 59 -9.63 -6.92 7.75
N ASN A 60 -9.20 -6.63 6.54
CA ASN A 60 -10.08 -6.60 5.36
C ASN A 60 -10.59 -8.00 5.03
N LEU A 61 -9.70 -9.01 5.05
CA LEU A 61 -10.05 -10.40 4.74
C LEU A 61 -10.94 -11.05 5.81
N MET A 62 -10.81 -10.67 7.08
CA MET A 62 -11.72 -11.14 8.17
C MET A 62 -13.18 -10.79 7.90
N ASN A 63 -13.45 -9.76 7.11
CA ASN A 63 -14.79 -9.33 6.72
C ASN A 63 -15.19 -9.80 5.32
N ASN A 64 -14.44 -10.72 4.70
CA ASN A 64 -14.71 -11.21 3.35
C ASN A 64 -15.30 -12.62 3.39
N ASP A 65 -16.52 -12.79 2.88
CA ASP A 65 -17.27 -14.05 2.92
C ASP A 65 -16.57 -15.24 2.20
N LYS A 66 -15.61 -14.96 1.31
CA LYS A 66 -14.84 -16.00 0.61
C LYS A 66 -13.72 -16.59 1.47
N ILE A 67 -13.26 -15.87 2.49
CA ILE A 67 -12.13 -16.28 3.33
C ILE A 67 -12.63 -16.81 4.66
N THR A 68 -12.32 -18.05 4.96
CA THR A 68 -12.78 -18.73 6.18
C THR A 68 -11.73 -18.87 7.25
N SER A 69 -10.45 -18.77 6.86
CA SER A 69 -9.33 -18.77 7.79
C SER A 69 -8.15 -17.97 7.24
N ILE A 70 -7.42 -17.30 8.13
CA ILE A 70 -6.27 -16.47 7.78
C ILE A 70 -5.08 -16.91 8.61
N THR A 71 -3.96 -17.12 7.92
CA THR A 71 -2.64 -17.32 8.55
C THR A 71 -1.70 -16.21 8.09
N ILE A 72 -1.03 -15.56 9.03
CA ILE A 72 0.09 -14.66 8.75
C ILE A 72 1.38 -15.41 9.03
N LEU A 73 2.20 -15.62 8.00
CA LEU A 73 3.59 -16.04 8.15
C LEU A 73 4.46 -14.79 8.29
N GLN A 74 4.77 -14.45 9.55
CA GLN A 74 5.41 -13.19 9.92
C GLN A 74 6.93 -13.36 10.00
N ASP A 75 7.66 -12.45 9.35
CA ASP A 75 9.12 -12.34 9.51
C ASP A 75 9.49 -12.21 10.99
N ASP A 76 10.32 -13.12 11.51
CA ASP A 76 10.73 -13.17 12.90
C ASP A 76 11.69 -12.03 13.32
N ALA A 77 12.29 -11.34 12.34
CA ALA A 77 13.06 -10.12 12.57
C ALA A 77 12.19 -8.89 12.85
N CYS A 78 10.86 -9.02 12.90
CA CYS A 78 9.96 -7.95 13.35
C CYS A 78 10.13 -7.70 14.86
N LYS A 79 9.84 -6.49 15.28
CA LYS A 79 9.88 -6.07 16.69
C LYS A 79 8.46 -6.08 17.24
N ASP A 80 8.12 -7.07 18.06
CA ASP A 80 6.77 -7.30 18.57
C ASP A 80 6.20 -6.12 19.38
N GLU A 81 7.08 -5.31 20.00
CA GLU A 81 6.70 -4.10 20.73
C GLU A 81 6.34 -2.91 19.82
N GLN A 82 6.59 -3.00 18.52
CA GLN A 82 6.28 -1.95 17.55
C GLN A 82 4.96 -2.21 16.83
N GLU A 83 4.30 -1.13 16.42
CA GLU A 83 3.17 -1.23 15.48
C GLU A 83 3.66 -1.73 14.10
N PRO A 84 2.81 -2.49 13.42
CA PRO A 84 1.48 -2.98 13.78
C PRO A 84 1.52 -4.27 14.63
N PHE A 85 2.68 -4.86 14.84
CA PHE A 85 2.86 -6.21 15.41
C PHE A 85 2.30 -6.32 16.84
N ARG A 86 2.50 -5.30 17.68
CA ARG A 86 1.95 -5.28 19.04
C ARG A 86 0.43 -5.32 19.09
N SER A 87 -0.23 -4.88 18.02
CA SER A 87 -1.70 -4.85 17.91
C SER A 87 -2.29 -6.15 17.36
N TYR A 88 -1.49 -7.10 16.91
CA TYR A 88 -1.99 -8.34 16.32
C TYR A 88 -2.91 -9.12 17.29
N ALA A 89 -2.48 -9.28 18.53
CA ALA A 89 -3.23 -10.07 19.50
C ALA A 89 -4.60 -9.46 19.87
N SER A 90 -4.71 -8.12 19.89
CA SER A 90 -5.98 -7.44 20.20
C SER A 90 -6.90 -7.31 18.99
N ASP A 91 -6.35 -7.02 17.82
CA ASP A 91 -7.10 -6.58 16.67
C ASP A 91 -7.36 -7.72 15.66
N LEU A 92 -6.59 -8.81 15.73
CA LEU A 92 -6.65 -9.98 14.85
C LEU A 92 -6.81 -11.29 15.65
N PRO A 93 -7.82 -11.42 16.55
CA PRO A 93 -7.92 -12.55 17.48
C PRO A 93 -8.11 -13.91 16.80
N ASP A 94 -8.71 -13.92 15.60
CA ASP A 94 -9.02 -15.14 14.84
C ASP A 94 -7.97 -15.45 13.76
N VAL A 95 -6.85 -14.68 13.69
CA VAL A 95 -5.78 -14.87 12.73
C VAL A 95 -4.64 -15.66 13.36
N LYS A 96 -4.27 -16.79 12.74
CA LYS A 96 -3.09 -17.56 13.15
C LYS A 96 -1.82 -16.81 12.72
N VAL A 97 -0.93 -16.48 13.66
CA VAL A 97 0.37 -15.85 13.36
C VAL A 97 1.50 -16.84 13.65
N ILE A 98 2.33 -17.09 12.65
CA ILE A 98 3.49 -17.96 12.71
C ILE A 98 4.73 -17.16 12.39
N LYS A 99 5.76 -17.22 13.23
CA LYS A 99 7.06 -16.58 12.98
C LYS A 99 7.94 -17.44 12.08
N ALA A 100 8.63 -16.80 11.14
CA ALA A 100 9.53 -17.47 10.20
C ALA A 100 10.69 -16.54 9.80
N PRO A 101 11.90 -17.07 9.50
CA PRO A 101 13.06 -16.27 9.13
C PRO A 101 12.99 -15.79 7.67
N ILE A 102 11.95 -15.00 7.34
CA ILE A 102 11.68 -14.55 5.97
C ILE A 102 12.82 -13.69 5.43
N SER A 103 13.36 -12.77 6.24
CA SER A 103 14.46 -11.88 5.82
C SER A 103 15.78 -12.60 5.59
N ASP A 104 16.03 -13.70 6.31
CA ASP A 104 17.25 -14.50 6.23
C ASP A 104 17.18 -15.54 5.12
N GLY A 105 16.00 -15.77 4.59
CA GLY A 105 15.69 -16.79 3.59
C GLY A 105 15.18 -18.07 4.21
N ILE A 106 14.13 -18.64 3.64
CA ILE A 106 13.51 -19.90 4.04
C ILE A 106 13.29 -20.77 2.82
N SER A 107 13.46 -22.09 2.93
CA SER A 107 13.12 -23.03 1.87
C SER A 107 11.63 -23.36 1.85
N ALA A 108 11.13 -23.93 0.75
CA ALA A 108 9.75 -24.37 0.63
C ALA A 108 9.42 -25.48 1.65
N GLU A 109 10.35 -26.40 1.88
CA GLU A 109 10.19 -27.49 2.84
C GLU A 109 10.08 -26.96 4.29
N GLU A 110 10.90 -25.98 4.64
CA GLU A 110 10.84 -25.32 5.96
C GLU A 110 9.55 -24.53 6.12
N MET A 111 9.13 -23.81 5.08
CA MET A 111 7.85 -23.07 5.07
C MET A 111 6.68 -24.02 5.27
N GLN A 112 6.61 -25.12 4.52
CA GLN A 112 5.56 -26.13 4.66
C GLN A 112 5.57 -26.79 6.05
N LYS A 113 6.75 -27.03 6.62
CA LYS A 113 6.87 -27.57 7.98
C LYS A 113 6.35 -26.60 9.03
N LEU A 114 6.69 -25.30 8.94
CA LEU A 114 6.17 -24.27 9.85
C LEU A 114 4.66 -24.12 9.76
N LEU A 115 4.11 -24.27 8.56
CA LEU A 115 2.68 -24.25 8.29
C LEU A 115 1.99 -25.60 8.60
N GLU A 116 2.72 -26.56 9.20
CA GLU A 116 2.18 -27.88 9.65
C GLU A 116 1.54 -28.68 8.50
N GLY A 117 2.01 -28.48 7.27
CA GLY A 117 1.46 -29.13 6.07
C GLY A 117 0.13 -28.53 5.58
N ALA A 118 -0.30 -27.40 6.14
CA ALA A 118 -1.49 -26.71 5.65
C ALA A 118 -1.30 -26.24 4.19
N THR A 119 -2.40 -26.21 3.45
CA THR A 119 -2.47 -25.68 2.08
C THR A 119 -3.39 -24.47 2.02
N PHE A 120 -3.16 -23.61 1.05
CA PHE A 120 -3.89 -22.34 0.93
C PHE A 120 -4.37 -22.15 -0.51
N GLU A 121 -5.60 -21.70 -0.66
CA GLU A 121 -6.14 -21.32 -1.96
C GLU A 121 -5.74 -19.89 -2.36
N TYR A 122 -5.55 -19.02 -1.37
CA TYR A 122 -5.23 -17.61 -1.58
C TYR A 122 -3.94 -17.25 -0.85
N VAL A 123 -3.00 -16.69 -1.57
CA VAL A 123 -1.69 -16.28 -1.02
C VAL A 123 -1.44 -14.82 -1.35
N TRP A 124 -1.10 -14.02 -0.33
CA TRP A 124 -0.59 -12.66 -0.46
C TRP A 124 0.86 -12.62 -0.02
N ASP A 125 1.76 -12.35 -0.96
CA ASP A 125 3.18 -12.19 -0.68
C ASP A 125 3.53 -10.70 -0.54
N ASN A 126 3.66 -10.24 0.70
CA ASN A 126 4.06 -8.88 1.08
C ASN A 126 5.51 -8.82 1.59
N ALA A 127 6.28 -9.85 1.38
CA ALA A 127 7.63 -9.95 1.95
C ALA A 127 8.74 -10.09 0.91
N SER A 128 8.48 -10.79 -0.18
CA SER A 128 9.51 -11.15 -1.15
C SER A 128 10.03 -9.94 -1.94
N LYS A 129 11.34 -9.86 -2.07
CA LYS A 129 12.02 -8.80 -2.81
C LYS A 129 12.37 -9.18 -4.25
N ASN A 130 12.48 -10.48 -4.50
CA ASN A 130 12.82 -11.10 -5.78
C ASN A 130 12.39 -12.58 -5.77
N ASN A 131 12.74 -13.32 -6.80
CA ASN A 131 12.44 -14.74 -6.99
C ASN A 131 13.48 -15.70 -6.35
N GLU A 132 14.27 -15.22 -5.40
CA GLU A 132 15.28 -16.03 -4.67
C GLU A 132 14.90 -16.16 -3.19
N GLY A 133 15.57 -17.06 -2.47
CA GLY A 133 15.33 -17.28 -1.04
C GLY A 133 13.86 -17.49 -0.74
N SER A 134 13.32 -16.68 0.19
CA SER A 134 11.91 -16.78 0.58
C SER A 134 10.93 -16.54 -0.57
N GLY A 135 11.28 -15.69 -1.56
CA GLY A 135 10.44 -15.49 -2.73
C GLY A 135 10.31 -16.78 -3.56
N LYS A 136 11.42 -17.51 -3.74
CA LYS A 136 11.35 -18.83 -4.39
C LYS A 136 10.50 -19.81 -3.58
N ALA A 137 10.66 -19.83 -2.25
CA ALA A 137 9.87 -20.72 -1.39
C ALA A 137 8.36 -20.44 -1.49
N VAL A 138 7.95 -19.17 -1.54
CA VAL A 138 6.54 -18.80 -1.75
C VAL A 138 6.03 -19.30 -3.10
N LEU A 139 6.79 -19.11 -4.18
CA LEU A 139 6.41 -19.57 -5.52
C LEU A 139 6.28 -21.10 -5.56
N ASP A 140 7.25 -21.84 -5.03
CA ASP A 140 7.25 -23.30 -4.99
C ASP A 140 6.05 -23.83 -4.17
N CYS A 141 5.78 -23.23 -3.01
CA CYS A 141 4.63 -23.57 -2.18
C CYS A 141 3.29 -23.25 -2.90
N ALA A 142 3.16 -22.08 -3.48
CA ALA A 142 1.96 -21.68 -4.23
C ALA A 142 1.67 -22.66 -5.37
N GLN A 143 2.71 -23.14 -6.08
CA GLN A 143 2.59 -24.13 -7.12
C GLN A 143 2.16 -25.50 -6.54
N SER A 144 2.78 -25.95 -5.44
CA SER A 144 2.45 -27.23 -4.82
C SER A 144 1.04 -27.28 -4.25
N TRP A 145 0.51 -26.16 -3.75
CA TRP A 145 -0.85 -26.01 -3.25
C TRP A 145 -1.90 -25.83 -4.35
N ASN A 146 -1.47 -25.58 -5.60
CA ASN A 146 -2.37 -25.26 -6.71
C ASN A 146 -3.31 -24.09 -6.35
N VAL A 147 -2.71 -23.00 -5.90
CA VAL A 147 -3.45 -21.81 -5.42
C VAL A 147 -4.42 -21.27 -6.47
N LYS A 148 -5.58 -20.76 -6.03
CA LYS A 148 -6.53 -20.06 -6.89
C LYS A 148 -6.04 -18.66 -7.26
N LEU A 149 -5.27 -18.05 -6.34
CA LEU A 149 -4.75 -16.69 -6.52
C LEU A 149 -3.44 -16.52 -5.75
N LEU A 150 -2.42 -15.99 -6.44
CA LEU A 150 -1.19 -15.47 -5.85
C LEU A 150 -1.13 -13.96 -6.04
N THR A 151 -1.37 -13.21 -4.98
CA THR A 151 -1.25 -11.75 -4.98
C THR A 151 0.14 -11.35 -4.49
N TYR A 152 0.86 -10.57 -5.28
CA TYR A 152 2.19 -10.08 -4.94
C TYR A 152 2.20 -8.57 -4.72
N VAL A 153 2.78 -8.13 -3.61
CA VAL A 153 3.00 -6.71 -3.32
C VAL A 153 4.35 -6.30 -3.91
N SER A 154 4.30 -5.90 -5.17
CA SER A 154 5.42 -5.41 -5.96
C SER A 154 5.74 -3.94 -5.63
N SER A 155 6.15 -3.13 -6.59
CA SER A 155 6.45 -1.71 -6.38
C SER A 155 6.37 -0.89 -7.67
N ALA A 156 5.71 0.26 -7.63
CA ALA A 156 5.83 1.27 -8.69
C ALA A 156 7.27 1.81 -8.81
N GLY A 157 8.10 1.61 -7.78
CA GLY A 157 9.51 2.03 -7.79
C GLY A 157 10.35 1.45 -8.93
N MET A 158 9.90 0.37 -9.57
CA MET A 158 10.60 -0.21 -10.73
C MET A 158 10.30 0.50 -12.06
N TYR A 159 9.29 1.38 -12.12
CA TYR A 159 9.02 2.15 -13.34
C TYR A 159 10.16 3.12 -13.70
N THR A 160 10.38 3.26 -15.01
CA THR A 160 11.35 4.19 -15.60
C THR A 160 10.62 5.09 -16.61
N PRO A 161 9.76 6.01 -16.14
CA PRO A 161 9.00 6.88 -17.02
C PRO A 161 9.93 7.84 -17.77
N ALA A 162 9.51 8.27 -18.97
CA ALA A 162 10.13 9.42 -19.63
C ALA A 162 9.86 10.69 -18.79
N ALA A 163 10.72 11.70 -18.94
CA ALA A 163 10.63 12.95 -18.18
C ALA A 163 9.24 13.63 -18.32
N ASN A 164 8.64 13.53 -19.50
CA ASN A 164 7.34 14.16 -19.82
C ASN A 164 6.15 13.20 -19.69
N GLY A 165 6.33 12.05 -19.02
CA GLY A 165 5.24 11.10 -18.81
C GLY A 165 5.02 10.09 -19.93
N PRO A 166 3.85 9.46 -20.04
CA PRO A 166 2.56 9.90 -19.46
C PRO A 166 2.48 9.83 -17.93
N PHE A 167 1.65 10.73 -17.37
CA PHE A 167 1.29 10.73 -15.95
C PHE A 167 -0.25 10.89 -15.81
N PRO A 168 -0.92 10.14 -14.92
CA PRO A 168 -0.37 9.04 -14.10
C PRO A 168 0.37 7.99 -14.94
N MET A 169 1.41 7.35 -14.37
CA MET A 169 2.11 6.27 -15.05
C MET A 169 1.17 5.07 -15.22
N PRO A 170 0.85 4.65 -16.47
CA PRO A 170 0.07 3.43 -16.69
C PRO A 170 0.91 2.18 -16.43
N GLU A 171 0.27 1.01 -16.30
CA GLU A 171 0.92 -0.28 -16.09
C GLU A 171 1.86 -0.70 -17.25
N THR A 172 1.69 -0.07 -18.41
CA THR A 172 2.56 -0.23 -19.59
C THR A 172 3.83 0.62 -19.55
N THR A 173 3.99 1.47 -18.52
CA THR A 173 5.22 2.26 -18.35
C THR A 173 6.45 1.34 -18.30
N PRO A 174 7.53 1.66 -19.04
CA PRO A 174 8.76 0.86 -19.00
C PRO A 174 9.25 0.63 -17.59
N ILE A 175 9.75 -0.57 -17.33
CA ILE A 175 10.26 -0.98 -16.03
C ILE A 175 11.75 -1.29 -16.10
N LYS A 176 12.43 -1.22 -14.97
CA LYS A 176 13.80 -1.70 -14.83
C LYS A 176 13.78 -3.24 -14.84
N GLU A 177 14.26 -3.87 -15.91
CA GLU A 177 14.21 -5.31 -16.10
C GLU A 177 14.89 -6.09 -14.96
N SER A 178 16.01 -5.57 -14.44
CA SER A 178 16.75 -6.15 -13.33
C SER A 178 16.17 -5.86 -11.94
N ALA A 179 15.00 -5.22 -11.84
CA ALA A 179 14.34 -5.02 -10.55
C ALA A 179 13.90 -6.37 -9.98
N GLY A 180 14.21 -6.60 -8.70
CA GLY A 180 13.87 -7.87 -8.05
C GLY A 180 12.38 -8.21 -8.13
N GLN A 181 11.51 -7.20 -8.01
CA GLN A 181 10.07 -7.39 -8.16
C GLN A 181 9.68 -7.87 -9.57
N ASN A 182 10.34 -7.35 -10.61
CA ASN A 182 10.11 -7.83 -11.97
C ASN A 182 10.59 -9.27 -12.16
N LEU A 183 11.72 -9.65 -11.56
CA LEU A 183 12.22 -11.03 -11.58
C LEU A 183 11.24 -12.00 -10.90
N TYR A 184 10.61 -11.57 -9.80
CA TYR A 184 9.55 -12.34 -9.14
C TYR A 184 8.32 -12.50 -10.05
N ASP A 185 7.83 -11.38 -10.63
CA ASP A 185 6.71 -11.39 -11.58
C ASP A 185 6.96 -12.37 -12.72
N GLN A 186 8.15 -12.32 -13.33
CA GLN A 186 8.54 -13.21 -14.44
C GLN A 186 8.60 -14.68 -14.01
N ALA A 187 9.15 -14.97 -12.85
CA ALA A 187 9.24 -16.33 -12.32
C ALA A 187 7.85 -16.94 -12.04
N ALA A 188 6.95 -16.15 -11.43
CA ALA A 188 5.57 -16.58 -11.17
C ALA A 188 4.80 -16.86 -12.48
N VAL A 189 4.95 -15.98 -13.47
CA VAL A 189 4.34 -16.19 -14.80
C VAL A 189 4.90 -17.41 -15.49
N ALA A 190 6.23 -17.60 -15.47
CA ALA A 190 6.89 -18.77 -16.09
C ALA A 190 6.48 -20.09 -15.42
N ALA A 191 6.19 -20.08 -14.10
CA ALA A 191 5.67 -21.21 -13.37
C ALA A 191 4.18 -21.49 -13.62
N GLY A 192 3.49 -20.64 -14.41
CA GLY A 192 2.06 -20.78 -14.70
C GLY A 192 1.14 -20.45 -13.52
N LEU A 193 1.65 -19.72 -12.51
CA LEU A 193 0.87 -19.34 -11.34
C LEU A 193 -0.20 -18.29 -11.69
N PRO A 194 -1.36 -18.29 -11.01
CA PRO A 194 -2.42 -17.30 -11.15
C PRO A 194 -2.00 -15.99 -10.44
N LEU A 195 -0.96 -15.34 -10.96
CA LEU A 195 -0.35 -14.15 -10.38
C LEU A 195 -1.22 -12.91 -10.60
N VAL A 196 -1.37 -12.12 -9.52
CA VAL A 196 -1.84 -10.73 -9.54
C VAL A 196 -0.82 -9.86 -8.80
N SER A 197 -0.12 -8.99 -9.52
CA SER A 197 0.97 -8.17 -8.99
C SER A 197 0.53 -6.72 -8.89
N PHE A 198 0.56 -6.18 -7.68
CA PHE A 198 0.23 -4.78 -7.39
C PHE A 198 1.50 -3.94 -7.23
N ARG A 199 1.47 -2.73 -7.77
CA ARG A 199 2.58 -1.77 -7.78
C ARG A 199 2.26 -0.56 -6.91
N PRO A 200 2.35 -0.68 -5.57
CA PRO A 200 2.09 0.44 -4.67
C PRO A 200 3.18 1.50 -4.73
N GLN A 201 2.79 2.72 -4.31
CA GLN A 201 3.65 3.88 -4.22
C GLN A 201 3.41 4.62 -2.90
N TYR A 202 4.49 5.05 -2.22
CA TYR A 202 4.48 5.94 -1.06
C TYR A 202 3.33 5.68 -0.07
N ILE A 203 3.46 4.59 0.68
CA ILE A 203 2.42 4.16 1.63
C ILE A 203 2.64 4.84 2.97
N TYR A 204 1.56 5.37 3.56
CA TYR A 204 1.51 5.83 4.94
C TYR A 204 0.36 5.13 5.67
N GLY A 205 0.34 5.20 7.00
CA GLY A 205 -0.77 4.64 7.77
C GLY A 205 -0.62 4.86 9.27
N PRO A 206 -1.71 4.68 10.02
CA PRO A 206 -1.74 4.99 11.46
C PRO A 206 -0.88 4.03 12.31
N LYS A 207 -0.64 2.82 11.81
CA LYS A 207 0.18 1.79 12.48
C LYS A 207 1.46 1.47 11.71
N ALA A 208 1.90 2.33 10.80
CA ALA A 208 3.16 2.17 10.11
C ALA A 208 4.33 2.19 11.10
N ASN A 209 5.42 1.52 10.77
CA ASN A 209 6.68 1.60 11.49
C ASN A 209 7.80 2.25 10.65
N LYS A 210 7.42 2.85 9.53
CA LYS A 210 8.26 3.68 8.68
C LYS A 210 7.50 4.96 8.32
N TYR A 211 8.04 6.09 8.73
CA TYR A 211 7.36 7.39 8.69
C TYR A 211 8.06 8.41 7.78
N ASP A 212 9.06 7.99 7.01
CA ASP A 212 10.03 8.86 6.32
C ASP A 212 9.38 9.90 5.39
N TYR A 213 8.20 9.60 4.83
CA TYR A 213 7.57 10.47 3.84
C TYR A 213 7.01 11.75 4.46
N LEU A 214 6.16 11.62 5.47
CA LEU A 214 5.48 12.75 6.10
C LEU A 214 6.29 13.34 7.26
N ASP A 215 7.01 12.50 8.02
CA ASP A 215 7.90 12.99 9.09
C ASP A 215 8.94 13.98 8.56
N TRP A 216 9.40 13.79 7.30
CA TRP A 216 10.35 14.72 6.68
C TRP A 216 9.83 16.17 6.67
N TYR A 217 8.56 16.37 6.38
CA TYR A 217 7.91 17.68 6.40
C TYR A 217 7.74 18.18 7.83
N PHE A 218 7.14 17.39 8.70
CA PHE A 218 6.91 17.77 10.10
C PHE A 218 8.22 18.04 10.84
N ASP A 219 9.26 17.24 10.63
CA ASP A 219 10.58 17.45 11.23
C ASP A 219 11.12 18.88 11.01
N ARG A 220 10.86 19.46 9.86
CA ARG A 220 11.30 20.82 9.49
C ARG A 220 10.31 21.89 9.95
N ILE A 221 9.04 21.65 9.69
CA ILE A 221 7.96 22.61 9.99
C ILE A 221 7.93 22.96 11.48
N VAL A 222 7.92 21.96 12.37
CA VAL A 222 7.85 22.20 13.83
C VAL A 222 9.08 22.89 14.39
N ARG A 223 10.17 22.95 13.63
CA ARG A 223 11.43 23.62 14.02
C ARG A 223 11.63 24.96 13.33
N GLY A 224 10.69 25.38 12.48
CA GLY A 224 10.79 26.59 11.67
C GLY A 224 11.92 26.56 10.66
N LEU A 225 12.36 25.37 10.24
CA LEU A 225 13.43 25.19 9.26
C LEU A 225 12.89 25.35 7.84
N PRO A 226 13.63 26.02 6.92
CA PRO A 226 13.29 26.02 5.50
C PRO A 226 13.17 24.60 4.96
N LEU A 227 12.26 24.42 4.00
CA LEU A 227 12.05 23.11 3.33
C LEU A 227 12.73 23.12 1.95
N PRO A 228 13.82 22.36 1.76
CA PRO A 228 14.44 22.23 0.44
C PRO A 228 13.60 21.30 -0.45
N ILE A 229 12.89 21.89 -1.41
CA ILE A 229 12.00 21.20 -2.35
C ILE A 229 12.67 21.09 -3.70
N PRO A 230 12.85 19.88 -4.28
CA PRO A 230 13.44 19.73 -5.60
C PRO A 230 12.51 20.26 -6.70
N GLY A 231 13.07 20.87 -7.73
CA GLY A 231 12.34 21.46 -8.85
C GLY A 231 11.65 22.76 -8.47
N ASP A 232 10.39 22.92 -8.86
CA ASP A 232 9.58 24.12 -8.61
C ASP A 232 8.43 23.88 -7.60
N GLY A 233 8.38 22.67 -7.02
CA GLY A 233 7.35 22.30 -6.05
C GLY A 233 6.01 21.86 -6.64
N THR A 234 5.85 21.98 -7.97
CA THR A 234 4.61 21.56 -8.67
C THR A 234 4.55 20.06 -8.97
N GLN A 235 5.66 19.35 -8.70
CA GLN A 235 5.70 17.89 -8.89
C GLN A 235 4.63 17.22 -8.03
N MET A 236 3.85 16.34 -8.67
CA MET A 236 2.75 15.64 -8.03
C MET A 236 3.20 14.29 -7.45
N VAL A 237 2.55 13.90 -6.37
CA VAL A 237 2.74 12.62 -5.72
C VAL A 237 1.38 12.01 -5.32
N SER A 238 1.29 10.69 -5.42
CA SER A 238 0.22 9.89 -4.83
C SER A 238 0.77 9.26 -3.55
N ILE A 239 0.27 9.68 -2.39
CA ILE A 239 0.58 9.10 -1.09
C ILE A 239 -0.66 8.34 -0.64
N THR A 240 -0.56 7.02 -0.46
CA THR A 240 -1.72 6.15 -0.29
C THR A 240 -1.79 5.62 1.12
N ASN A 241 -2.96 5.72 1.75
CA ASN A 241 -3.18 5.14 3.07
C ASN A 241 -3.08 3.60 3.00
N SER A 242 -2.49 2.98 4.00
CA SER A 242 -2.31 1.53 4.09
C SER A 242 -3.62 0.75 4.09
N GLU A 243 -4.72 1.32 4.62
CA GLU A 243 -6.05 0.71 4.58
C GLU A 243 -6.60 0.68 3.15
N ASP A 244 -6.42 1.76 2.38
CA ASP A 244 -6.79 1.79 0.97
C ASP A 244 -5.93 0.83 0.14
N VAL A 245 -4.61 0.77 0.39
CA VAL A 245 -3.76 -0.24 -0.26
C VAL A 245 -4.25 -1.65 0.05
N ALA A 246 -4.57 -1.95 1.30
CA ALA A 246 -5.07 -3.26 1.70
C ALA A 246 -6.40 -3.62 1.02
N SER A 247 -7.31 -2.65 0.87
CA SER A 247 -8.58 -2.85 0.15
C SER A 247 -8.36 -3.12 -1.36
N ILE A 248 -7.35 -2.47 -1.96
CA ILE A 248 -6.91 -2.78 -3.32
C ILE A 248 -6.35 -4.20 -3.40
N LEU A 249 -5.50 -4.62 -2.45
CA LEU A 249 -4.92 -5.97 -2.42
C LEU A 249 -5.97 -7.08 -2.22
N ALA A 250 -7.10 -6.76 -1.60
CA ALA A 250 -8.23 -7.69 -1.45
C ALA A 250 -9.15 -7.71 -2.67
N SER A 251 -9.14 -6.68 -3.53
CA SER A 251 -10.07 -6.53 -4.66
C SER A 251 -10.05 -7.65 -5.72
N PRO A 252 -8.95 -8.42 -5.93
CA PRO A 252 -8.99 -9.59 -6.79
C PRO A 252 -10.07 -10.60 -6.44
N LEU A 253 -10.44 -10.70 -5.16
CA LEU A 253 -11.54 -11.57 -4.72
C LEU A 253 -12.90 -11.20 -5.33
N ASN A 254 -13.10 -9.97 -5.79
CA ASN A 254 -14.34 -9.54 -6.44
C ASN A 254 -14.47 -10.11 -7.85
N ASN A 255 -13.32 -10.30 -8.56
CA ASN A 255 -13.29 -10.77 -9.93
C ASN A 255 -11.95 -11.48 -10.21
N GLU A 256 -11.83 -12.72 -9.76
CA GLU A 256 -10.58 -13.51 -9.84
C GLU A 256 -10.12 -13.74 -11.27
N GLU A 257 -11.07 -14.01 -12.19
CA GLU A 257 -10.77 -14.23 -13.60
C GLU A 257 -10.12 -12.99 -14.23
N ALA A 258 -10.75 -11.81 -14.09
CA ALA A 258 -10.19 -10.57 -14.61
C ALA A 258 -8.87 -10.19 -13.90
N ALA A 259 -8.74 -10.49 -12.62
CA ALA A 259 -7.51 -10.25 -11.89
C ALA A 259 -6.33 -11.04 -12.48
N VAL A 260 -6.50 -12.34 -12.70
CA VAL A 260 -5.47 -13.22 -13.26
C VAL A 260 -5.21 -12.91 -14.74
N GLU A 261 -6.24 -12.58 -15.52
CA GLU A 261 -6.08 -12.18 -16.93
C GLU A 261 -5.23 -10.90 -17.05
N GLN A 262 -5.56 -9.89 -16.26
CA GLN A 262 -4.93 -8.56 -16.33
C GLN A 262 -3.60 -8.46 -15.59
N ARG A 263 -3.36 -9.28 -14.59
CA ARG A 263 -2.13 -9.52 -13.79
C ARG A 263 -1.52 -8.32 -13.09
N PHE A 264 -1.23 -7.23 -13.79
CA PHE A 264 -0.47 -6.10 -13.26
C PHE A 264 -1.38 -4.91 -13.03
N PHE A 265 -1.33 -4.36 -11.81
CA PHE A 265 -2.16 -3.24 -11.40
C PHE A 265 -1.36 -2.20 -10.64
N ASN A 266 -1.58 -0.95 -10.96
CA ASN A 266 -1.12 0.14 -10.14
C ASN A 266 -1.94 0.20 -8.85
N CYS A 267 -1.26 0.51 -7.75
CA CYS A 267 -1.87 0.64 -6.44
C CYS A 267 -1.52 2.02 -5.87
N GLY A 268 -2.40 2.97 -6.01
CA GLY A 268 -2.21 4.35 -5.57
C GLY A 268 -3.54 5.00 -5.20
N SER A 269 -3.48 6.15 -4.54
CA SER A 269 -4.65 6.99 -4.33
C SER A 269 -5.05 7.66 -5.64
N ASP A 270 -6.34 7.89 -5.82
CA ASP A 270 -6.89 8.75 -6.87
C ASP A 270 -6.80 10.25 -6.49
N GLN A 271 -6.24 10.56 -5.34
CA GLN A 271 -5.97 11.91 -4.86
C GLN A 271 -4.48 12.22 -4.98
N LEU A 272 -4.17 13.32 -5.63
CA LEU A 272 -2.81 13.80 -5.82
C LEU A 272 -2.59 15.07 -5.03
N ILE A 273 -1.34 15.29 -4.62
CA ILE A 273 -0.92 16.54 -3.98
C ILE A 273 0.44 16.95 -4.53
N SER A 274 0.67 18.25 -4.69
CA SER A 274 1.99 18.76 -5.06
C SER A 274 2.93 18.76 -3.85
N TYR A 275 4.24 18.80 -4.09
CA TYR A 275 5.22 18.87 -2.99
C TYR A 275 5.09 20.16 -2.18
N ALA A 276 4.79 21.28 -2.85
CA ALA A 276 4.57 22.55 -2.18
C ALA A 276 3.26 22.58 -1.37
N ASP A 277 2.17 22.04 -1.94
CA ASP A 277 0.89 21.96 -1.23
C ASP A 277 0.99 21.03 -0.02
N LEU A 278 1.71 19.89 -0.14
CA LEU A 278 1.92 19.00 0.99
C LEU A 278 2.64 19.70 2.15
N ALA A 279 3.64 20.55 1.87
CA ALA A 279 4.31 21.36 2.89
C ALA A 279 3.31 22.29 3.60
N THR A 280 2.50 23.02 2.82
CA THR A 280 1.47 23.93 3.36
C THR A 280 0.45 23.18 4.23
N ARG A 281 -0.06 22.03 3.74
CA ARG A 281 -1.03 21.22 4.50
C ARG A 281 -0.44 20.61 5.75
N CYS A 282 0.83 20.20 5.74
CA CYS A 282 1.51 19.74 6.96
C CYS A 282 1.66 20.88 7.98
N ALA A 283 1.95 22.11 7.55
CA ALA A 283 2.03 23.27 8.44
C ALA A 283 0.66 23.62 9.04
N GLU A 284 -0.39 23.61 8.23
CA GLU A 284 -1.78 23.78 8.70
C GLU A 284 -2.15 22.73 9.76
N ALA A 285 -1.83 21.45 9.50
CA ALA A 285 -2.07 20.34 10.45
C ALA A 285 -1.28 20.49 11.74
N ALA A 286 -0.08 21.08 11.67
CA ALA A 286 0.76 21.37 12.86
C ALA A 286 0.34 22.66 13.59
N GLY A 287 -0.58 23.45 13.02
CA GLY A 287 -1.04 24.71 13.60
C GLY A 287 0.02 25.82 13.60
N VAL A 288 0.93 25.81 12.64
CA VAL A 288 2.02 26.79 12.49
C VAL A 288 2.04 27.39 11.09
N GLU A 289 2.70 28.53 10.93
CA GLU A 289 2.98 29.11 9.63
C GLU A 289 3.94 28.20 8.85
N CYS A 290 3.68 28.01 7.54
CA CYS A 290 4.55 27.22 6.69
C CYS A 290 5.91 27.94 6.54
N PRO A 291 7.02 27.29 6.91
CA PRO A 291 8.34 27.86 6.68
C PRO A 291 8.64 28.08 5.19
N GLU A 292 9.69 28.83 4.90
CA GLU A 292 10.09 29.12 3.55
C GLU A 292 10.39 27.85 2.76
N LEU A 293 9.84 27.75 1.52
CA LEU A 293 10.14 26.68 0.58
C LEU A 293 11.34 27.11 -0.28
N VAL A 294 12.44 26.37 -0.23
CA VAL A 294 13.66 26.63 -0.98
C VAL A 294 13.72 25.66 -2.16
N TYR A 295 13.42 26.18 -3.36
CA TYR A 295 13.45 25.37 -4.57
C TYR A 295 14.87 25.20 -5.09
N TYR A 296 15.25 23.98 -5.45
CA TYR A 296 16.60 23.68 -5.94
C TYR A 296 16.61 22.71 -7.12
N ASP A 297 17.64 22.81 -7.97
CA ASP A 297 17.84 21.89 -9.09
C ASP A 297 18.50 20.58 -8.59
N ALA A 298 17.70 19.51 -8.52
CA ALA A 298 18.17 18.18 -8.10
C ALA A 298 19.18 17.55 -9.10
N ASN A 299 19.29 18.03 -10.33
CA ASN A 299 20.31 17.57 -11.26
C ASN A 299 21.70 18.12 -10.90
N LEU A 300 21.76 19.32 -10.29
CA LEU A 300 23.00 19.93 -9.83
C LEU A 300 23.38 19.50 -8.42
N LEU A 301 22.43 19.46 -7.50
CA LEU A 301 22.66 19.26 -6.07
C LEU A 301 22.33 17.85 -5.58
N GLY A 302 21.83 16.98 -6.46
CA GLY A 302 21.35 15.64 -6.12
C GLY A 302 19.99 15.67 -5.41
N LYS A 303 19.48 14.50 -5.06
CA LYS A 303 18.16 14.33 -4.41
C LYS A 303 18.09 14.97 -3.00
N GLY A 304 19.21 15.15 -2.34
CA GLY A 304 19.25 15.55 -0.94
C GLY A 304 18.69 14.47 -0.01
N LYS A 305 17.99 14.89 1.04
CA LYS A 305 17.23 14.03 1.96
C LYS A 305 15.73 13.99 1.62
N PHE A 306 15.34 14.58 0.49
CA PHE A 306 13.94 14.63 0.09
C PHE A 306 13.33 13.22 -0.04
N PRO A 307 12.14 12.96 0.52
CA PRO A 307 11.60 11.60 0.64
C PRO A 307 11.06 11.03 -0.67
N PHE A 308 10.68 11.90 -1.61
CA PHE A 308 10.12 11.50 -2.89
C PHE A 308 11.15 11.59 -4.02
N ARG A 309 10.77 11.22 -5.24
CA ARG A 309 11.60 11.45 -6.43
C ARG A 309 11.63 12.93 -6.76
N PRO A 310 12.73 13.44 -7.35
CA PRO A 310 12.84 14.88 -7.67
C PRO A 310 11.97 15.32 -8.86
N SER A 311 11.28 14.40 -9.52
CA SER A 311 10.41 14.65 -10.67
C SER A 311 9.05 14.01 -10.44
N ASN A 312 8.06 14.34 -11.28
CA ASN A 312 6.77 13.66 -11.29
C ASN A 312 6.95 12.14 -11.28
N PHE A 313 6.30 11.49 -10.35
CA PHE A 313 6.34 10.04 -10.23
C PHE A 313 5.11 9.56 -9.45
N TYR A 314 4.02 9.30 -10.17
CA TYR A 314 2.77 8.88 -9.55
C TYR A 314 1.97 7.95 -10.45
N VAL A 315 1.19 7.09 -9.81
CA VAL A 315 0.30 6.11 -10.43
C VAL A 315 -1.15 6.41 -10.05
N ALA A 316 -2.09 5.89 -10.84
CA ALA A 316 -3.52 5.95 -10.54
C ALA A 316 -4.11 4.54 -10.48
N PRO A 317 -5.20 4.34 -9.71
CA PRO A 317 -5.85 3.05 -9.53
C PRO A 317 -6.93 2.75 -10.57
N ASP A 318 -6.94 3.43 -11.73
CA ASP A 318 -8.04 3.36 -12.69
C ASP A 318 -8.33 1.93 -13.17
N LYS A 319 -7.28 1.16 -13.43
CA LYS A 319 -7.40 -0.24 -13.86
C LYS A 319 -7.99 -1.13 -12.77
N VAL A 320 -7.63 -0.89 -11.50
CA VAL A 320 -8.22 -1.62 -10.36
C VAL A 320 -9.71 -1.32 -10.25
N LYS A 321 -10.09 -0.06 -10.38
CA LYS A 321 -11.51 0.36 -10.37
C LYS A 321 -12.29 -0.31 -11.49
N GLU A 322 -11.76 -0.24 -12.70
CA GLU A 322 -12.43 -0.77 -13.89
C GLU A 322 -12.56 -2.30 -13.89
N LYS A 323 -11.47 -3.02 -13.55
CA LYS A 323 -11.40 -4.47 -13.72
C LYS A 323 -11.77 -5.25 -12.45
N LEU A 324 -11.48 -4.69 -11.27
CA LEU A 324 -11.67 -5.37 -9.98
C LEU A 324 -12.77 -4.73 -9.12
N GLY A 325 -13.44 -3.68 -9.62
CA GLY A 325 -14.57 -3.05 -8.93
C GLY A 325 -14.17 -2.34 -7.62
N TRP A 326 -12.90 -1.90 -7.48
CA TRP A 326 -12.51 -1.10 -6.33
C TRP A 326 -13.20 0.26 -6.35
N THR A 327 -13.80 0.66 -5.25
CA THR A 327 -14.70 1.83 -5.19
C THR A 327 -13.97 3.17 -5.02
N GLY A 328 -12.66 3.15 -4.82
CA GLY A 328 -11.85 4.36 -4.61
C GLY A 328 -11.30 4.45 -3.19
N ALA A 329 -10.41 5.43 -2.97
CA ALA A 329 -9.81 5.67 -1.66
C ALA A 329 -10.87 6.14 -0.67
N SER A 330 -10.82 5.59 0.55
CA SER A 330 -11.62 6.01 1.70
C SER A 330 -10.90 7.07 2.54
N HIS A 331 -9.62 7.28 2.28
CA HIS A 331 -8.74 8.20 2.98
C HIS A 331 -8.25 9.32 2.06
N ALA A 332 -8.31 10.55 2.54
CA ALA A 332 -7.72 11.72 1.92
C ALA A 332 -6.48 12.15 2.68
N ILE A 333 -5.33 12.26 2.02
CA ILE A 333 -4.08 12.65 2.69
C ILE A 333 -4.24 13.95 3.49
N VAL A 334 -4.96 14.93 2.97
CA VAL A 334 -5.16 16.23 3.63
C VAL A 334 -5.95 16.09 4.93
N GLU A 335 -6.93 15.18 4.98
CA GLU A 335 -7.75 14.92 6.18
C GLU A 335 -6.95 14.12 7.22
N ASP A 336 -6.09 13.21 6.75
CA ASP A 336 -5.29 12.34 7.62
C ASP A 336 -4.07 13.06 8.25
N LEU A 337 -3.64 14.22 7.74
CA LEU A 337 -2.45 14.92 8.26
C LEU A 337 -2.61 15.37 9.72
N GLY A 338 -3.81 15.75 10.15
CA GLY A 338 -4.06 16.12 11.55
C GLY A 338 -3.84 14.94 12.51
N PRO A 339 -4.55 13.81 12.36
CA PRO A 339 -4.31 12.59 13.11
C PRO A 339 -2.86 12.08 13.01
N TYR A 340 -2.25 12.18 11.83
CA TYR A 340 -0.85 11.82 11.64
C TYR A 340 0.09 12.68 12.49
N PHE A 341 -0.13 13.99 12.56
CA PHE A 341 0.66 14.90 13.35
C PHE A 341 0.54 14.60 14.86
N GLU A 342 -0.66 14.27 15.35
CA GLU A 342 -0.83 13.84 16.75
C GLU A 342 0.00 12.56 17.03
N ASN A 343 -0.01 11.59 16.10
CA ASN A 343 0.83 10.41 16.21
C ASN A 343 2.33 10.75 16.15
N TYR A 344 2.74 11.69 15.29
CA TYR A 344 4.12 12.19 15.22
C TYR A 344 4.58 12.76 16.57
N LYS A 345 3.76 13.56 17.23
CA LYS A 345 4.05 14.08 18.58
C LYS A 345 4.16 12.96 19.62
N ALA A 346 3.20 12.04 19.61
CA ALA A 346 3.16 10.92 20.55
C ALA A 346 4.38 9.99 20.44
N ARG A 347 4.98 9.89 19.24
CA ARG A 347 6.22 9.12 18.97
C ARG A 347 7.51 9.89 19.32
N GLY A 348 7.42 11.10 19.90
CA GLY A 348 8.58 11.93 20.22
C GLY A 348 9.19 12.67 19.02
N GLY A 349 8.42 12.89 17.95
CA GLY A 349 8.89 13.59 16.75
C GLY A 349 9.36 15.02 17.01
N MET A 350 8.79 15.69 18.03
CA MET A 350 9.18 17.04 18.43
C MET A 350 10.64 17.12 18.92
N ASP A 351 11.13 16.06 19.58
CA ASP A 351 12.45 16.02 20.21
C ASP A 351 13.47 15.16 19.44
N LYS A 352 13.06 14.65 18.26
CA LYS A 352 13.88 13.78 17.43
C LYS A 352 15.14 14.51 16.96
N GLN A 353 16.30 13.87 17.11
CA GLN A 353 17.56 14.33 16.54
C GLN A 353 17.55 14.14 15.02
N LEU A 354 17.95 15.19 14.29
CA LEU A 354 17.95 15.21 12.82
C LEU A 354 19.37 15.34 12.29
N SER A 355 19.63 14.76 11.13
CA SER A 355 20.83 15.03 10.34
C SER A 355 20.45 16.02 9.22
N LEU A 356 20.81 17.26 9.37
CA LEU A 356 20.42 18.40 8.53
C LEU A 356 21.54 18.95 7.63
N VAL A 357 22.74 18.33 7.64
CA VAL A 357 23.90 18.78 6.85
C VAL A 357 23.53 19.00 5.36
N LYS A 358 22.82 18.04 4.77
CA LYS A 358 22.45 18.15 3.34
C LYS A 358 21.40 19.24 3.08
N ASP A 359 20.50 19.46 4.02
CA ASP A 359 19.51 20.55 3.95
C ASP A 359 20.23 21.90 4.00
N TRP A 360 21.16 22.03 4.93
CA TRP A 360 21.98 23.24 5.08
C TRP A 360 22.78 23.54 3.80
N GLU A 361 23.45 22.56 3.21
CA GLU A 361 24.18 22.71 1.94
C GLU A 361 23.28 23.25 0.82
N ILE A 362 22.05 22.74 0.70
CA ILE A 362 21.10 23.18 -0.32
C ILE A 362 20.60 24.59 -0.02
N VAL A 363 20.12 24.82 1.20
CA VAL A 363 19.51 26.10 1.60
C VAL A 363 20.53 27.25 1.56
N CYS A 364 21.72 27.07 2.10
CA CYS A 364 22.75 28.10 2.09
C CYS A 364 23.23 28.42 0.67
N GLY A 365 23.24 27.44 -0.24
CA GLY A 365 23.55 27.67 -1.66
C GLY A 365 22.53 28.57 -2.37
N HIS A 366 21.28 28.62 -1.88
CA HIS A 366 20.19 29.38 -2.51
C HIS A 366 19.79 30.65 -1.74
N MET A 367 20.10 30.73 -0.42
CA MET A 367 19.65 31.80 0.49
C MET A 367 20.81 32.66 1.02
N THR A 368 21.82 32.93 0.21
CA THR A 368 23.03 33.66 0.64
C THR A 368 22.78 34.92 1.47
N PRO A 369 21.76 35.78 1.19
CA PRO A 369 21.47 36.95 2.02
C PRO A 369 20.95 36.65 3.44
N MET A 370 20.47 35.43 3.68
CA MET A 370 19.90 35.01 4.99
C MET A 370 20.83 34.04 5.74
N TYR A 371 22.04 33.86 5.28
CA TYR A 371 23.00 32.86 5.78
C TYR A 371 23.11 32.87 7.31
N GLU A 372 23.36 34.02 7.94
CA GLU A 372 23.56 34.09 9.39
C GLU A 372 22.33 33.66 10.21
N LYS A 373 21.13 34.05 9.77
CA LYS A 373 19.89 33.66 10.44
C LYS A 373 19.61 32.17 10.29
N VAL A 374 19.83 31.64 9.10
CA VAL A 374 19.59 30.23 8.81
C VAL A 374 20.62 29.35 9.52
N SER A 375 21.90 29.74 9.53
CA SER A 375 22.95 29.01 10.25
C SER A 375 22.63 28.83 11.73
N SER A 376 22.21 29.89 12.41
CA SER A 376 21.88 29.80 13.83
C SER A 376 20.72 28.85 14.16
N ILE A 377 19.77 28.68 13.24
CA ILE A 377 18.68 27.72 13.38
C ILE A 377 19.23 26.30 13.22
N TYR A 378 20.04 26.03 12.20
CA TYR A 378 20.62 24.71 11.98
C TYR A 378 21.56 24.30 13.10
N GLU A 379 22.42 25.21 13.61
CA GLU A 379 23.30 24.98 14.77
C GLU A 379 22.53 24.47 15.99
N LYS A 380 21.34 25.01 16.22
CA LYS A 380 20.48 24.60 17.34
C LYS A 380 20.01 23.14 17.24
N TYR A 381 19.71 22.67 16.03
CA TYR A 381 19.12 21.35 15.80
C TYR A 381 20.09 20.28 15.29
N ASP A 382 21.20 20.71 14.69
CA ASP A 382 22.27 19.82 14.25
C ASP A 382 23.64 20.51 14.39
N PRO A 383 24.30 20.38 15.54
CA PRO A 383 25.59 21.03 15.79
C PRO A 383 26.71 20.54 14.87
N LEU A 384 26.51 19.44 14.11
CA LEU A 384 27.49 18.94 13.15
C LEU A 384 27.42 19.64 11.78
N VAL A 385 26.46 20.52 11.56
CA VAL A 385 26.33 21.28 10.30
C VAL A 385 27.53 22.17 10.02
N LEU A 386 28.23 22.68 11.07
CA LEU A 386 29.34 23.60 10.95
C LEU A 386 30.73 22.97 11.19
N ASN A 387 30.83 21.67 11.40
CA ASN A 387 32.07 20.93 11.50
C ASN A 387 32.27 20.08 10.25
#